data_7656319fa66c2493b6a2b8d3eccfb949
#
_entry.id   7656319fa66c2493b6a2b8d3eccfb949
#
_cell.length_a   1.000
_cell.length_b   1.000
_cell.length_c   1.000
_cell.angle_alpha   90.00
_cell.angle_beta   90.00
_cell.angle_gamma   90.00
#
_symmetry.space_group_name_H-M   'P 1'
#
loop_
_entity.id
_entity.type
_entity.pdbx_description
1 polymer ?
#
loop_
_entity_poly.entity_id
_entity_poly.type
_entity_poly.pdbx_seq_one_letter_code
_entity_poly.pdbx_strand_id
1 'polypeptide(L)'
;MMVSQLMSMGIHYVPTITTKFFDDRYAYKRRLYRTVKPDEYAAEKFIVNNSYQGCSYGLRKEDVLQSYQQHKVSIMLMMDTDGIKQLSKFINQDLVTIFLMIDDVVFIDRLLRSGCSNDEIKYYVEYAEKNKEFDHWKEADFVVKNVSSPRVALEQILSIMGLVTLVPQADFDRLVK
;
A
#
# COMPACT_ATOMS: atom_id res chain seq x y z
N MET A 1 -5.73 7.75 -6.64
CA MET A 1 -5.17 6.57 -5.93
C MET A 1 -5.61 6.61 -4.48
N MET A 2 -5.98 5.47 -3.86
CA MET A 2 -6.55 5.39 -2.50
C MET A 2 -5.71 6.10 -1.42
N VAL A 3 -4.41 5.85 -1.37
CA VAL A 3 -3.52 6.51 -0.38
C VAL A 3 -3.56 8.03 -0.50
N SER A 4 -3.58 8.58 -1.72
CA SER A 4 -3.70 10.03 -1.91
C SER A 4 -5.04 10.59 -1.42
N GLN A 5 -6.12 9.80 -1.48
CA GLN A 5 -7.42 10.18 -0.93
C GLN A 5 -7.40 10.16 0.61
N LEU A 6 -6.81 9.12 1.21
CA LEU A 6 -6.61 9.05 2.66
C LEU A 6 -5.76 10.22 3.17
N MET A 7 -4.68 10.56 2.47
CA MET A 7 -3.86 11.73 2.79
C MET A 7 -4.66 13.05 2.69
N SER A 8 -5.54 13.19 1.69
CA SER A 8 -6.40 14.38 1.57
C SER A 8 -7.45 14.50 2.67
N MET A 9 -7.74 13.41 3.37
CA MET A 9 -8.60 13.38 4.57
C MET A 9 -7.82 13.65 5.86
N GLY A 10 -6.53 13.97 5.77
CA GLY A 10 -5.67 14.29 6.92
C GLY A 10 -5.00 13.08 7.57
N ILE A 11 -5.09 11.88 6.97
CA ILE A 11 -4.39 10.70 7.48
C ILE A 11 -2.91 10.80 7.11
N HIS A 12 -2.06 10.64 8.10
CA HIS A 12 -0.62 10.72 7.91
C HIS A 12 -0.10 9.53 7.08
N TYR A 13 0.83 9.81 6.19
CA TYR A 13 1.50 8.81 5.37
C TYR A 13 3.00 8.84 5.61
N VAL A 14 3.58 7.70 5.96
CA VAL A 14 5.05 7.56 6.10
C VAL A 14 5.64 7.22 4.73
N PRO A 15 6.46 8.09 4.13
CA PRO A 15 6.99 7.89 2.80
C PRO A 15 7.98 6.74 2.76
N THR A 16 7.88 5.89 1.73
CA THR A 16 8.88 4.87 1.46
C THR A 16 10.05 5.47 0.68
N ILE A 17 11.26 5.24 1.15
CA ILE A 17 12.49 5.60 0.43
C ILE A 17 12.80 4.52 -0.60
N THR A 18 13.18 4.88 -1.80
CA THR A 18 13.49 3.90 -2.86
C THR A 18 14.58 4.38 -3.80
N THR A 19 15.29 3.42 -4.38
CA THR A 19 16.23 3.67 -5.49
C THR A 19 15.54 3.65 -6.86
N LYS A 20 14.22 3.32 -6.92
CA LYS A 20 13.45 3.30 -8.16
C LYS A 20 13.19 4.72 -8.66
N PHE A 21 13.54 4.97 -9.90
CA PHE A 21 13.13 6.17 -10.59
C PHE A 21 11.71 6.01 -11.14
N PHE A 22 10.86 7.01 -10.98
CA PHE A 22 9.51 7.06 -11.56
C PHE A 22 9.47 8.08 -12.68
N ASP A 23 9.24 7.60 -13.91
CA ASP A 23 9.00 8.44 -15.08
C ASP A 23 7.66 9.20 -14.98
N ASP A 24 7.34 10.01 -15.97
CA ASP A 24 6.13 10.85 -15.93
C ASP A 24 4.82 10.06 -15.97
N ARG A 25 4.80 8.83 -16.51
CA ARG A 25 3.63 7.94 -16.44
C ARG A 25 3.25 7.62 -15.00
N TYR A 26 4.22 7.63 -14.10
CA TYR A 26 4.06 7.32 -12.68
C TYR A 26 4.31 8.54 -11.76
N ALA A 27 4.17 9.76 -12.28
CA ALA A 27 4.41 11.00 -11.52
C ALA A 27 3.62 11.05 -10.19
N TYR A 28 2.41 10.47 -10.14
CA TYR A 28 1.62 10.36 -8.93
C TYR A 28 2.30 9.55 -7.81
N LYS A 29 3.20 8.63 -8.15
CA LYS A 29 3.96 7.83 -7.18
C LYS A 29 5.03 8.66 -6.47
N ARG A 30 5.51 9.77 -7.07
CA ARG A 30 6.50 10.66 -6.45
C ARG A 30 6.04 11.26 -5.12
N ARG A 31 4.72 11.28 -4.86
CA ARG A 31 4.17 11.71 -3.56
C ARG A 31 4.23 10.63 -2.48
N LEU A 32 4.37 9.37 -2.88
CA LEU A 32 4.37 8.22 -1.99
C LEU A 32 5.80 7.69 -1.74
N TYR A 33 6.69 7.93 -2.70
CA TYR A 33 8.04 7.44 -2.67
C TYR A 33 9.03 8.60 -2.75
N ARG A 34 10.00 8.58 -1.86
CA ARG A 34 11.16 9.46 -1.95
C ARG A 34 12.26 8.72 -2.70
N THR A 35 12.51 9.08 -3.94
CA THR A 35 13.60 8.51 -4.73
C THR A 35 14.94 9.12 -4.30
N VAL A 36 15.91 8.26 -4.05
CA VAL A 36 17.28 8.62 -3.70
C VAL A 36 18.27 7.79 -4.53
N LYS A 37 19.54 8.22 -4.59
CA LYS A 37 20.61 7.45 -5.23
C LYS A 37 20.97 6.22 -4.38
N PRO A 38 21.55 5.16 -4.97
CA PRO A 38 21.96 3.96 -4.24
C PRO A 38 22.91 4.22 -3.06
N ASP A 39 23.85 5.14 -3.20
CA ASP A 39 24.79 5.55 -2.16
C ASP A 39 24.09 6.29 -1.01
N GLU A 40 23.16 7.18 -1.32
CA GLU A 40 22.31 7.86 -0.34
C GLU A 40 21.42 6.84 0.39
N TYR A 41 20.84 5.87 -0.34
CA TYR A 41 20.04 4.80 0.25
C TYR A 41 20.86 3.97 1.24
N ALA A 42 22.09 3.59 0.87
CA ALA A 42 22.96 2.76 1.72
C ALA A 42 23.40 3.48 3.01
N ALA A 43 23.39 4.81 3.03
CA ALA A 43 23.73 5.62 4.20
C ALA A 43 22.58 5.76 5.22
N GLU A 44 21.34 5.42 4.84
CA GLU A 44 20.15 5.58 5.69
C GLU A 44 19.97 4.42 6.67
N LYS A 45 19.29 4.71 7.79
CA LYS A 45 18.91 3.70 8.80
C LYS A 45 17.45 3.30 8.62
N PHE A 46 17.24 2.08 8.16
CA PHE A 46 15.91 1.54 7.92
C PHE A 46 15.42 0.62 9.04
N ILE A 47 14.10 0.66 9.30
CA ILE A 47 13.38 -0.38 10.04
C ILE A 47 12.97 -1.49 9.08
N VAL A 48 12.49 -1.10 7.91
CA VAL A 48 12.16 -2.00 6.81
C VAL A 48 13.12 -1.73 5.67
N ASN A 49 13.76 -2.79 5.17
CA ASN A 49 14.67 -2.71 4.04
C ASN A 49 14.49 -3.94 3.16
N ASN A 50 13.91 -3.76 1.98
CA ASN A 50 13.57 -4.81 1.04
C ASN A 50 14.06 -4.48 -0.36
N SER A 51 14.23 -5.54 -1.17
CA SER A 51 14.46 -5.42 -2.59
C SER A 51 13.23 -5.91 -3.36
N TYR A 52 12.72 -5.10 -4.27
CA TYR A 52 11.57 -5.43 -5.11
C TYR A 52 11.83 -5.02 -6.56
N GLN A 53 11.74 -5.98 -7.48
CA GLN A 53 12.03 -5.78 -8.91
C GLN A 53 13.38 -5.08 -9.17
N GLY A 54 14.43 -5.50 -8.45
CA GLY A 54 15.78 -4.96 -8.61
C GLY A 54 16.03 -3.57 -8.03
N CYS A 55 15.03 -2.98 -7.37
CA CYS A 55 15.17 -1.71 -6.67
C CYS A 55 15.04 -1.90 -5.16
N SER A 56 15.71 -1.04 -4.40
CA SER A 56 15.63 -1.04 -2.93
C SER A 56 14.45 -0.18 -2.47
N TYR A 57 13.79 -0.64 -1.40
CA TYR A 57 12.68 0.05 -0.73
C TYR A 57 12.87 -0.03 0.78
N GLY A 58 12.68 1.09 1.48
CA GLY A 58 12.85 1.11 2.91
C GLY A 58 11.99 2.16 3.62
N LEU A 59 11.66 1.86 4.89
CA LEU A 59 11.09 2.82 5.83
C LEU A 59 12.15 3.26 6.80
N ARG A 60 12.45 4.56 6.84
CA ARG A 60 13.43 5.11 7.77
C ARG A 60 12.93 4.99 9.22
N LYS A 61 13.87 4.65 10.09
CA LYS A 61 13.56 4.50 11.51
C LYS A 61 12.98 5.78 12.11
N GLU A 62 13.55 6.93 11.75
CA GLU A 62 13.12 8.24 12.26
C GLU A 62 11.71 8.59 11.83
N ASP A 63 11.35 8.38 10.55
CA ASP A 63 10.03 8.70 10.01
C ASP A 63 8.95 7.84 10.67
N VAL A 64 9.23 6.54 10.89
CA VAL A 64 8.29 5.65 11.56
C VAL A 64 8.10 6.03 13.02
N LEU A 65 9.19 6.30 13.76
CA LEU A 65 9.13 6.73 15.16
C LEU A 65 8.37 8.04 15.33
N GLN A 66 8.70 9.03 14.52
CA GLN A 66 8.03 10.33 14.56
C GLN A 66 6.53 10.17 14.26
N SER A 67 6.21 9.38 13.25
CA SER A 67 4.81 9.10 12.88
C SER A 67 4.06 8.45 14.03
N TYR A 68 4.64 7.44 14.67
CA TYR A 68 4.05 6.73 15.80
C TYR A 68 3.79 7.64 17.00
N GLN A 69 4.70 8.59 17.27
CA GLN A 69 4.55 9.52 18.40
C GLN A 69 3.56 10.66 18.16
N GLN A 70 3.41 11.10 16.91
CA GLN A 70 2.67 12.32 16.58
C GLN A 70 1.26 12.08 16.03
N HIS A 71 0.97 10.88 15.52
CA HIS A 71 -0.26 10.59 14.83
C HIS A 71 -0.96 9.36 15.41
N LYS A 72 -2.29 9.45 15.62
CA LYS A 72 -3.10 8.32 16.07
C LYS A 72 -3.18 7.21 15.05
N VAL A 73 -3.20 7.58 13.77
CA VAL A 73 -3.27 6.66 12.64
C VAL A 73 -2.30 7.15 11.56
N SER A 74 -1.50 6.23 11.07
CA SER A 74 -0.58 6.46 9.97
C SER A 74 -0.63 5.33 8.97
N ILE A 75 -0.38 5.63 7.71
CA ILE A 75 -0.39 4.64 6.64
C ILE A 75 1.02 4.44 6.14
N MET A 76 1.36 3.19 5.86
CA MET A 76 2.60 2.77 5.22
C MET A 76 2.26 1.84 4.06
N LEU A 77 3.00 1.91 2.96
CA LEU A 77 2.90 0.96 1.86
C LEU A 77 4.01 -0.08 1.97
N MET A 78 3.63 -1.35 1.94
CA MET A 78 4.55 -2.47 1.89
C MET A 78 4.48 -3.17 0.53
N MET A 79 5.62 -3.64 0.04
CA MET A 79 5.72 -4.36 -1.23
C MET A 79 5.58 -5.86 -1.04
N ASP A 80 5.92 -6.36 0.15
CA ASP A 80 5.95 -7.78 0.48
C ASP A 80 5.68 -8.05 1.95
N THR A 81 5.51 -9.32 2.31
CA THR A 81 5.26 -9.77 3.68
C THR A 81 6.51 -9.71 4.56
N ASP A 82 7.71 -9.74 4.00
CA ASP A 82 8.94 -9.63 4.78
C ASP A 82 9.10 -8.23 5.38
N GLY A 83 8.68 -7.19 4.65
CA GLY A 83 8.61 -5.83 5.18
C GLY A 83 7.64 -5.71 6.34
N ILE A 84 6.48 -6.38 6.26
CA ILE A 84 5.52 -6.44 7.36
C ILE A 84 6.14 -7.13 8.59
N LYS A 85 6.83 -8.25 8.42
CA LYS A 85 7.52 -8.97 9.50
C LYS A 85 8.63 -8.13 10.15
N GLN A 86 9.36 -7.33 9.38
CA GLN A 86 10.37 -6.40 9.91
C GLN A 86 9.69 -5.29 10.74
N LEU A 87 8.62 -4.70 10.21
CA LEU A 87 7.88 -3.63 10.89
C LEU A 87 7.19 -4.14 12.16
N SER A 88 6.58 -5.31 12.14
CA SER A 88 5.87 -5.90 13.28
C SER A 88 6.79 -6.16 14.48
N LYS A 89 8.05 -6.48 14.25
CA LYS A 89 9.06 -6.59 15.33
C LYS A 89 9.29 -5.28 16.07
N PHE A 90 8.95 -4.17 15.44
CA PHE A 90 9.19 -2.83 15.98
C PHE A 90 7.94 -2.19 16.58
N ILE A 91 6.77 -2.30 15.92
CA ILE A 91 5.51 -1.67 16.36
C ILE A 91 4.57 -2.69 17.02
N ASN A 92 4.70 -3.99 16.69
CA ASN A 92 3.97 -5.13 17.24
C ASN A 92 2.44 -4.94 17.27
N GLN A 93 1.84 -4.68 18.44
CA GLN A 93 0.38 -4.72 18.66
C GLN A 93 -0.39 -3.58 17.98
N ASP A 94 0.28 -2.51 17.61
CA ASP A 94 -0.34 -1.34 16.98
C ASP A 94 -0.30 -1.37 15.44
N LEU A 95 0.17 -2.49 14.87
CA LEU A 95 0.20 -2.70 13.44
C LEU A 95 -1.05 -3.43 12.98
N VAL A 96 -1.77 -2.85 12.04
CA VAL A 96 -2.89 -3.48 11.32
C VAL A 96 -2.52 -3.59 9.85
N THR A 97 -2.59 -4.78 9.31
CA THR A 97 -2.24 -5.08 7.93
C THR A 97 -3.49 -5.27 7.08
N ILE A 98 -3.56 -4.55 5.96
CA ILE A 98 -4.67 -4.60 5.01
C ILE A 98 -4.14 -5.01 3.64
N PHE A 99 -4.57 -6.17 3.16
CA PHE A 99 -4.27 -6.60 1.79
C PHE A 99 -5.35 -6.06 0.83
N LEU A 100 -4.90 -5.36 -0.21
CA LEU A 100 -5.79 -4.87 -1.27
C LEU A 100 -5.87 -5.91 -2.38
N MET A 101 -6.86 -6.78 -2.32
CA MET A 101 -7.08 -7.82 -3.30
C MET A 101 -7.65 -7.25 -4.60
N ILE A 102 -7.11 -7.73 -5.71
CA ILE A 102 -7.57 -7.42 -7.06
C ILE A 102 -7.66 -8.71 -7.87
N ASP A 103 -8.65 -8.85 -8.72
CA ASP A 103 -8.75 -9.97 -9.63
C ASP A 103 -7.80 -9.79 -10.83
N ASP A 104 -7.30 -10.90 -11.39
CA ASP A 104 -6.29 -10.89 -12.45
C ASP A 104 -6.75 -10.08 -13.69
N VAL A 105 -8.03 -10.21 -14.07
CA VAL A 105 -8.61 -9.44 -15.19
C VAL A 105 -8.56 -7.94 -14.92
N VAL A 106 -8.92 -7.52 -13.70
CA VAL A 106 -8.88 -6.11 -13.28
C VAL A 106 -7.45 -5.63 -13.15
N PHE A 107 -6.52 -6.48 -12.71
CA PHE A 107 -5.09 -6.17 -12.65
C PHE A 107 -4.52 -5.87 -14.03
N ILE A 108 -4.76 -6.77 -15.01
CA ILE A 108 -4.31 -6.62 -16.39
C ILE A 108 -4.95 -5.37 -17.03
N ASP A 109 -6.27 -5.16 -16.87
CA ASP A 109 -6.95 -3.96 -17.40
C ASP A 109 -6.34 -2.66 -16.86
N ARG A 110 -5.99 -2.61 -15.56
CA ARG A 110 -5.34 -1.43 -14.98
C ARG A 110 -3.93 -1.20 -15.52
N LEU A 111 -3.16 -2.26 -15.76
CA LEU A 111 -1.83 -2.13 -16.39
C LEU A 111 -1.95 -1.61 -17.82
N LEU A 112 -2.88 -2.15 -18.62
CA LEU A 112 -3.18 -1.66 -19.97
C LEU A 112 -3.55 -0.18 -19.97
N ARG A 113 -4.47 0.24 -19.10
CA ARG A 113 -4.88 1.65 -18.96
C ARG A 113 -3.76 2.57 -18.47
N SER A 114 -2.77 2.03 -17.78
CA SER A 114 -1.59 2.80 -17.37
C SER A 114 -0.53 2.93 -18.47
N GLY A 115 -0.79 2.36 -19.65
CA GLY A 115 0.10 2.42 -20.80
C GLY A 115 1.23 1.39 -20.78
N CYS A 116 1.09 0.30 -20.00
CA CYS A 116 2.05 -0.79 -20.04
C CYS A 116 1.94 -1.56 -21.36
N SER A 117 3.08 -1.91 -21.93
CA SER A 117 3.17 -2.83 -23.06
C SER A 117 2.82 -4.26 -22.66
N ASN A 118 2.53 -5.12 -23.62
CA ASN A 118 2.26 -6.54 -23.37
C ASN A 118 3.43 -7.24 -22.67
N ASP A 119 4.67 -6.90 -23.02
CA ASP A 119 5.85 -7.47 -22.38
C ASP A 119 6.01 -7.01 -20.92
N GLU A 120 5.71 -5.73 -20.63
CA GLU A 120 5.67 -5.23 -19.25
C GLU A 120 4.58 -5.92 -18.44
N ILE A 121 3.39 -6.12 -19.01
CA ILE A 121 2.28 -6.82 -18.34
C ILE A 121 2.67 -8.27 -18.03
N LYS A 122 3.19 -8.99 -19.03
CA LYS A 122 3.69 -10.35 -18.87
C LYS A 122 4.72 -10.43 -17.74
N TYR A 123 5.70 -9.53 -17.75
CA TYR A 123 6.72 -9.45 -16.70
C TYR A 123 6.10 -9.25 -15.30
N TYR A 124 5.12 -8.35 -15.15
CA TYR A 124 4.49 -8.10 -13.84
C TYR A 124 3.68 -9.30 -13.36
N VAL A 125 2.95 -9.99 -14.23
CA VAL A 125 2.19 -11.19 -13.87
C VAL A 125 3.13 -12.33 -13.46
N GLU A 126 4.13 -12.64 -14.29
CA GLU A 126 5.11 -13.71 -13.99
C GLU A 126 5.89 -13.42 -12.71
N TYR A 127 6.22 -12.14 -12.45
CA TYR A 127 6.89 -11.74 -11.22
C TYR A 127 6.00 -11.96 -10.00
N ALA A 128 4.74 -11.56 -10.06
CA ALA A 128 3.78 -11.73 -8.98
C ALA A 128 3.50 -13.22 -8.68
N GLU A 129 3.35 -14.05 -9.71
CA GLU A 129 3.19 -15.50 -9.57
C GLU A 129 4.42 -16.15 -8.92
N LYS A 130 5.61 -15.85 -9.44
CA LYS A 130 6.89 -16.38 -8.92
C LYS A 130 7.11 -16.05 -7.45
N ASN A 131 6.72 -14.84 -7.03
CA ASN A 131 6.88 -14.37 -5.65
C ASN A 131 5.63 -14.62 -4.80
N LYS A 132 4.62 -15.31 -5.32
CA LYS A 132 3.36 -15.64 -4.63
C LYS A 132 2.64 -14.41 -4.08
N GLU A 133 2.75 -13.26 -4.78
CA GLU A 133 2.17 -12.00 -4.31
C GLU A 133 0.65 -12.09 -4.18
N PHE A 134 -0.01 -12.89 -5.02
CA PHE A 134 -1.45 -13.16 -4.94
C PHE A 134 -1.86 -13.94 -3.68
N ASP A 135 -0.92 -14.54 -2.97
CA ASP A 135 -1.15 -15.30 -1.73
C ASP A 135 -0.91 -14.49 -0.45
N HIS A 136 -0.36 -13.29 -0.55
CA HIS A 136 0.02 -12.47 0.61
C HIS A 136 -1.18 -12.07 1.50
N TRP A 137 -2.41 -12.17 0.98
CA TRP A 137 -3.63 -11.96 1.75
C TRP A 137 -3.76 -12.91 2.95
N LYS A 138 -3.12 -14.07 2.90
CA LYS A 138 -3.14 -15.08 3.97
C LYS A 138 -2.43 -14.62 5.24
N GLU A 139 -1.53 -13.64 5.12
CA GLU A 139 -0.75 -13.07 6.22
C GLU A 139 -1.29 -11.70 6.68
N ALA A 140 -2.38 -11.21 6.10
CA ALA A 140 -2.97 -9.92 6.43
C ALA A 140 -4.10 -10.06 7.46
N ASP A 141 -4.25 -9.06 8.35
CA ASP A 141 -5.35 -9.00 9.30
C ASP A 141 -6.69 -8.77 8.61
N PHE A 142 -6.68 -7.99 7.54
CA PHE A 142 -7.87 -7.68 6.74
C PHE A 142 -7.60 -7.79 5.26
N VAL A 143 -8.62 -8.22 4.51
CA VAL A 143 -8.61 -8.25 3.05
C VAL A 143 -9.70 -7.34 2.51
N VAL A 144 -9.32 -6.35 1.71
CA VAL A 144 -10.24 -5.44 1.04
C VAL A 144 -10.22 -5.69 -0.46
N LYS A 145 -11.37 -6.06 -1.03
CA LYS A 145 -11.51 -6.27 -2.47
C LYS A 145 -11.59 -4.94 -3.21
N ASN A 146 -10.61 -4.71 -4.07
CA ASN A 146 -10.51 -3.50 -4.91
C ASN A 146 -10.86 -3.81 -6.37
N VAL A 147 -11.98 -4.49 -6.60
CA VAL A 147 -12.38 -5.01 -7.91
C VAL A 147 -13.45 -4.16 -8.61
N SER A 148 -14.24 -3.40 -7.86
CA SER A 148 -15.30 -2.55 -8.41
C SER A 148 -14.91 -1.07 -8.36
N SER A 149 -15.51 -0.31 -7.47
CA SER A 149 -15.23 1.11 -7.29
C SER A 149 -14.12 1.33 -6.27
N PRO A 150 -13.10 2.15 -6.57
CA PRO A 150 -12.11 2.56 -5.57
C PRO A 150 -12.73 3.19 -4.31
N ARG A 151 -13.92 3.78 -4.44
CA ARG A 151 -14.68 4.36 -3.31
C ARG A 151 -15.09 3.30 -2.31
N VAL A 152 -15.63 2.17 -2.76
CA VAL A 152 -16.06 1.08 -1.87
C VAL A 152 -14.88 0.51 -1.08
N ALA A 153 -13.75 0.31 -1.75
CA ALA A 153 -12.53 -0.14 -1.06
C ALA A 153 -12.02 0.91 -0.05
N LEU A 154 -12.11 2.19 -0.38
CA LEU A 154 -11.74 3.28 0.54
C LEU A 154 -12.65 3.30 1.77
N GLU A 155 -13.96 3.17 1.62
CA GLU A 155 -14.91 3.12 2.72
C GLU A 155 -14.65 1.93 3.66
N GLN A 156 -14.31 0.76 3.10
CA GLN A 156 -13.89 -0.41 3.90
C GLN A 156 -12.62 -0.12 4.70
N ILE A 157 -11.61 0.48 4.08
CA ILE A 157 -10.38 0.86 4.78
C ILE A 157 -10.68 1.84 5.93
N LEU A 158 -11.48 2.86 5.68
CA LEU A 158 -11.87 3.84 6.71
C LEU A 158 -12.65 3.18 7.86
N SER A 159 -13.47 2.16 7.57
CA SER A 159 -14.17 1.37 8.59
C SER A 159 -13.20 0.53 9.43
N ILE A 160 -12.22 -0.13 8.79
CA ILE A 160 -11.17 -0.88 9.50
C ILE A 160 -10.36 0.06 10.42
N MET A 161 -10.10 1.28 9.96
CA MET A 161 -9.42 2.32 10.76
C MET A 161 -10.30 2.91 11.88
N GLY A 162 -11.57 2.51 11.99
CA GLY A 162 -12.52 3.05 12.96
C GLY A 162 -12.94 4.51 12.71
N LEU A 163 -12.73 5.03 11.49
CA LEU A 163 -13.04 6.42 11.13
C LEU A 163 -14.46 6.60 10.59
N VAL A 164 -15.08 5.53 10.10
CA VAL A 164 -16.48 5.50 9.66
C VAL A 164 -17.13 4.20 10.09
N THR A 165 -18.44 4.23 10.28
CA THR A 165 -19.24 3.03 10.51
C THR A 165 -20.00 2.72 9.21
N LEU A 166 -19.82 1.53 8.67
CA LEU A 166 -20.61 1.06 7.53
C LEU A 166 -21.97 0.59 8.05
N VAL A 167 -23.04 1.24 7.60
CA VAL A 167 -24.40 0.81 7.91
C VAL A 167 -24.79 -0.28 6.91
N PRO A 168 -25.18 -1.49 7.36
CA PRO A 168 -25.69 -2.53 6.46
C PRO A 168 -26.89 -2.01 5.63
N GLN A 169 -26.97 -2.39 4.36
CA GLN A 169 -28.04 -1.94 3.48
C GLN A 169 -29.45 -2.20 4.06
N ALA A 170 -29.64 -3.35 4.72
CA ALA A 170 -30.90 -3.68 5.37
C ALA A 170 -31.31 -2.70 6.48
N ASP A 171 -30.34 -2.12 7.19
CA ASP A 171 -30.61 -1.13 8.23
C ASP A 171 -30.85 0.25 7.62
N PHE A 172 -30.14 0.57 6.53
CA PHE A 172 -30.39 1.79 5.75
C PHE A 172 -31.82 1.80 5.18
N ASP A 173 -32.28 0.68 4.62
CA ASP A 173 -33.62 0.53 4.06
C ASP A 173 -34.73 0.65 5.11
N ARG A 174 -34.41 0.45 6.42
CA ARG A 174 -35.32 0.69 7.55
C ARG A 174 -35.37 2.18 7.96
N LEU A 175 -34.26 2.91 7.76
CA LEU A 175 -34.19 4.32 8.13
C LEU A 175 -34.86 5.26 7.09
N VAL A 176 -35.03 4.78 5.88
CA VAL A 176 -35.58 5.56 4.73
C VAL A 176 -37.10 5.32 4.56
N LYS A 177 -37.69 4.43 5.34
CA LYS A 177 -39.16 4.19 5.41
C LYS A 177 -39.79 5.08 6.47
#